data_3773d83c67e34cc821668506c16ceb94
#
_entry.id   3773d83c67e34cc821668506c16ceb94
#
_cell.length_a   1.000
_cell.length_b   1.000
_cell.length_c   1.000
_cell.angle_alpha   90.00
_cell.angle_beta   90.00
_cell.angle_gamma   90.00
#
_symmetry.space_group_name_H-M   'P 1'
#
loop_
_entity.id
_entity.type
_entity.pdbx_description
1 polymer ?
#
loop_
_entity_poly.entity_id
_entity_poly.type
_entity_poly.pdbx_seq_one_letter_code
_entity_poly.pdbx_strand_id
1 'polypeptide(L)'
;RAPQYPEARTLRRIVVLFPAYKEDRVIVASIQSFLEQDYPKELYEIIVISDQMRPETNDALAALPIRLLMANYKESSKAKALAMAMDSIDTNAFDIVVIMDADNMTTPDFLSTINRVFDSGIKSVQAHRTGKNLNTDISVLDSASEEINNGFFRSGHNAIGLSAGLSGSGMAFEAEWFHQNVKYLQTAGEDKELEAMLL
;
A
#
# COMPACT_ATOMS: atom_id res chain seq x y z
N ARG A 1 5.82 -21.33 -3.50
CA ARG A 1 6.63 -20.82 -2.37
C ARG A 1 7.01 -19.39 -2.70
N ALA A 2 6.74 -18.42 -1.84
CA ALA A 2 7.18 -17.05 -2.03
C ALA A 2 8.71 -16.99 -2.22
N PRO A 3 9.22 -16.11 -3.10
CA PRO A 3 10.66 -15.92 -3.26
C PRO A 3 11.27 -15.49 -1.92
N GLN A 4 12.43 -16.04 -1.57
CA GLN A 4 13.18 -15.56 -0.42
C GLN A 4 14.25 -14.57 -0.90
N TYR A 5 14.23 -13.38 -0.34
CA TYR A 5 15.20 -12.34 -0.63
C TYR A 5 16.26 -12.29 0.46
N PRO A 6 17.54 -12.04 0.12
CA PRO A 6 18.62 -11.92 1.11
C PRO A 6 18.36 -10.70 2.02
N GLU A 7 19.06 -10.65 3.14
CA GLU A 7 19.07 -9.46 4.00
C GLU A 7 19.52 -8.23 3.23
N ALA A 8 18.82 -7.11 3.45
CA ALA A 8 19.11 -5.87 2.75
C ALA A 8 20.46 -5.29 3.22
N ARG A 9 21.25 -4.78 2.29
CA ARG A 9 22.51 -4.07 2.56
C ARG A 9 22.26 -2.61 2.93
N THR A 10 21.14 -2.05 2.47
CA THR A 10 20.79 -0.65 2.67
C THR A 10 19.34 -0.54 3.15
N LEU A 11 19.14 0.25 4.20
CA LEU A 11 17.78 0.60 4.64
C LEU A 11 17.32 1.85 3.88
N ARG A 12 16.16 1.73 3.24
CA ARG A 12 15.56 2.79 2.42
C ARG A 12 14.53 3.59 3.22
N ARG A 13 14.31 4.82 2.81
CA ARG A 13 13.23 5.65 3.33
C ARG A 13 11.94 5.31 2.63
N ILE A 14 10.90 5.02 3.42
CA ILE A 14 9.62 4.51 2.92
C ILE A 14 8.50 5.46 3.32
N VAL A 15 7.66 5.88 2.38
CA VAL A 15 6.39 6.54 2.67
C VAL A 15 5.25 5.54 2.44
N VAL A 16 4.33 5.47 3.38
CA VAL A 16 3.17 4.55 3.33
C VAL A 16 1.90 5.37 3.26
N LEU A 17 1.14 5.18 2.19
CA LEU A 17 -0.07 5.93 1.88
C LEU A 17 -1.31 5.09 2.19
N PHE A 18 -2.20 5.62 3.02
CA PHE A 18 -3.50 5.06 3.35
C PHE A 18 -4.62 5.99 2.86
N PRO A 19 -5.09 5.85 1.61
CA PRO A 19 -6.31 6.52 1.18
C PRO A 19 -7.52 5.93 1.91
N ALA A 20 -8.27 6.78 2.62
CA ALA A 20 -9.37 6.37 3.50
C ALA A 20 -10.64 7.17 3.20
N TYR A 21 -11.57 6.58 2.45
CA TYR A 21 -12.86 7.16 2.13
C TYR A 21 -13.96 6.50 2.96
N LYS A 22 -14.51 7.20 3.96
CA LYS A 22 -15.57 6.68 4.86
C LYS A 22 -15.21 5.39 5.62
N GLU A 23 -13.93 5.22 5.94
CA GLU A 23 -13.39 4.01 6.58
C GLU A 23 -13.30 4.13 8.13
N ASP A 24 -14.21 4.89 8.74
CA ASP A 24 -14.25 5.21 10.18
C ASP A 24 -14.13 3.99 11.10
N ARG A 25 -14.63 2.83 10.66
CA ARG A 25 -14.71 1.63 11.50
C ARG A 25 -13.38 0.90 11.65
N VAL A 26 -12.47 1.07 10.70
CA VAL A 26 -11.29 0.20 10.57
C VAL A 26 -9.97 0.96 10.59
N ILE A 27 -9.93 2.19 10.08
CA ILE A 27 -8.69 2.90 9.81
C ILE A 27 -7.81 3.10 11.05
N VAL A 28 -8.39 3.49 12.19
CA VAL A 28 -7.61 3.74 13.42
C VAL A 28 -6.90 2.47 13.88
N ALA A 29 -7.61 1.34 13.91
CA ALA A 29 -7.03 0.06 14.31
C ALA A 29 -5.96 -0.42 13.30
N SER A 30 -6.18 -0.21 12.00
CA SER A 30 -5.21 -0.55 10.96
C SER A 30 -3.92 0.26 11.11
N ILE A 31 -4.03 1.58 11.34
CA ILE A 31 -2.87 2.44 11.56
C ILE A 31 -2.12 2.08 12.83
N GLN A 32 -2.83 1.84 13.94
CA GLN A 32 -2.21 1.40 15.21
C GLN A 32 -1.43 0.11 15.02
N SER A 33 -2.01 -0.87 14.31
CA SER A 33 -1.32 -2.12 13.98
C SER A 33 -0.11 -1.89 13.07
N PHE A 34 -0.21 -0.97 12.11
CA PHE A 34 0.89 -0.67 11.20
C PHE A 34 2.06 0.03 11.90
N LEU A 35 1.79 0.80 12.96
CA LEU A 35 2.84 1.42 13.78
C LEU A 35 3.74 0.42 14.53
N GLU A 36 3.34 -0.86 14.59
CA GLU A 36 4.13 -1.96 15.19
C GLU A 36 5.15 -2.59 14.22
N GLN A 37 5.44 -1.93 13.08
CA GLN A 37 6.43 -2.42 12.13
C GLN A 37 7.83 -2.49 12.76
N ASP A 38 8.52 -3.63 12.51
CA ASP A 38 9.93 -3.84 12.83
C ASP A 38 10.81 -3.21 11.73
N TYR A 39 10.81 -1.88 11.72
CA TYR A 39 11.59 -1.04 10.82
C TYR A 39 11.93 0.28 11.54
N PRO A 40 13.11 0.89 11.32
CA PRO A 40 13.48 2.12 12.01
C PRO A 40 12.43 3.23 11.82
N LYS A 41 11.92 3.78 12.91
CA LYS A 41 10.80 4.74 12.89
C LYS A 41 11.15 6.03 12.13
N GLU A 42 12.42 6.40 12.12
CA GLU A 42 12.94 7.56 11.40
C GLU A 42 13.08 7.32 9.89
N LEU A 43 12.95 6.08 9.43
CA LEU A 43 13.07 5.72 8.02
C LEU A 43 11.72 5.44 7.34
N TYR A 44 10.61 5.59 8.04
CA TYR A 44 9.32 5.55 7.36
C TYR A 44 8.35 6.61 7.89
N GLU A 45 7.45 7.03 7.03
CA GLU A 45 6.36 7.95 7.35
C GLU A 45 5.03 7.33 6.90
N ILE A 46 4.01 7.45 7.75
CA ILE A 46 2.64 7.06 7.40
C ILE A 46 1.84 8.32 7.08
N ILE A 47 1.19 8.35 5.92
CA ILE A 47 0.29 9.40 5.49
C ILE A 47 -1.11 8.80 5.33
N VAL A 48 -2.05 9.28 6.12
CA VAL A 48 -3.47 8.96 5.96
C VAL A 48 -4.14 10.09 5.21
N ILE A 49 -4.83 9.77 4.12
CA ILE A 49 -5.63 10.72 3.34
C ILE A 49 -7.08 10.50 3.74
N SER A 50 -7.57 11.32 4.64
CA SER A 50 -8.92 11.25 5.18
C SER A 50 -9.89 11.94 4.22
N ASP A 51 -10.82 11.18 3.66
CA ASP A 51 -11.86 11.70 2.77
C ASP A 51 -13.25 11.31 3.30
N GLN A 52 -14.04 12.31 3.65
CA GLN A 52 -15.40 12.18 4.22
C GLN A 52 -15.47 11.29 5.48
N MET A 53 -14.40 11.33 6.29
CA MET A 53 -14.34 10.68 7.60
C MET A 53 -15.00 11.56 8.67
N ARG A 54 -15.46 10.93 9.75
CA ARG A 54 -16.04 11.66 10.90
C ARG A 54 -14.96 12.44 11.66
N PRO A 55 -15.34 13.59 12.28
CA PRO A 55 -14.40 14.38 13.10
C PRO A 55 -13.70 13.56 14.18
N GLU A 56 -14.44 12.70 14.90
CA GLU A 56 -13.91 11.88 15.99
C GLU A 56 -12.82 10.89 15.48
N THR A 57 -12.99 10.38 14.28
CA THR A 57 -11.99 9.51 13.63
C THR A 57 -10.74 10.31 13.27
N ASN A 58 -10.92 11.50 12.72
CA ASN A 58 -9.82 12.39 12.40
C ASN A 58 -9.04 12.83 13.62
N ASP A 59 -9.73 13.15 14.74
CA ASP A 59 -9.09 13.48 16.01
C ASP A 59 -8.27 12.30 16.56
N ALA A 60 -8.81 11.09 16.47
CA ALA A 60 -8.10 9.87 16.87
C ALA A 60 -6.85 9.60 16.00
N LEU A 61 -6.93 9.83 14.70
CA LEU A 61 -5.80 9.70 13.78
C LEU A 61 -4.74 10.79 14.04
N ALA A 62 -5.16 12.03 14.28
CA ALA A 62 -4.26 13.14 14.56
C ALA A 62 -3.46 12.98 15.86
N ALA A 63 -3.93 12.13 16.78
CA ALA A 63 -3.22 11.78 18.01
C ALA A 63 -2.11 10.73 17.81
N LEU A 64 -2.03 10.10 16.64
CA LEU A 64 -1.02 9.10 16.28
C LEU A 64 0.20 9.77 15.64
N PRO A 65 1.39 9.14 15.67
CA PRO A 65 2.61 9.66 15.04
C PRO A 65 2.57 9.45 13.51
N ILE A 66 1.62 10.09 12.86
CA ILE A 66 1.38 10.03 11.41
C ILE A 66 1.15 11.43 10.83
N ARG A 67 1.19 11.55 9.52
CA ARG A 67 0.67 12.73 8.82
C ARG A 67 -0.77 12.48 8.38
N LEU A 68 -1.68 13.36 8.79
CA LEU A 68 -3.08 13.32 8.37
C LEU A 68 -3.32 14.42 7.33
N LEU A 69 -3.77 14.01 6.14
CA LEU A 69 -4.22 14.93 5.08
C LEU A 69 -5.75 14.89 4.99
N MET A 70 -6.37 16.07 5.00
CA MET A 70 -7.82 16.20 4.89
C MET A 70 -8.20 16.44 3.43
N ALA A 71 -8.80 15.45 2.78
CA ALA A 71 -9.34 15.58 1.44
C ALA A 71 -10.81 16.06 1.49
N ASN A 72 -11.20 16.89 0.52
CA ASN A 72 -12.55 17.40 0.38
C ASN A 72 -12.94 17.43 -1.09
N TYR A 73 -13.16 16.24 -1.66
CA TYR A 73 -13.55 16.10 -3.07
C TYR A 73 -15.06 15.99 -3.20
N LYS A 74 -15.62 16.64 -4.24
CA LYS A 74 -17.02 16.41 -4.65
C LYS A 74 -17.22 14.98 -5.15
N GLU A 75 -16.23 14.49 -5.89
CA GLU A 75 -16.15 13.12 -6.38
C GLU A 75 -14.83 12.53 -5.90
N SER A 76 -14.93 11.68 -4.89
CA SER A 76 -13.79 11.01 -4.28
C SER A 76 -13.24 9.92 -5.19
N SER A 77 -11.92 9.83 -5.28
CA SER A 77 -11.26 8.69 -5.92
C SER A 77 -9.92 8.40 -5.23
N LYS A 78 -9.53 7.16 -5.22
CA LYS A 78 -8.24 6.71 -4.68
C LYS A 78 -7.07 7.38 -5.42
N ALA A 79 -7.16 7.52 -6.74
CA ALA A 79 -6.17 8.21 -7.56
C ALA A 79 -5.93 9.66 -7.11
N LYS A 80 -7.02 10.42 -6.85
CA LYS A 80 -6.91 11.80 -6.34
C LYS A 80 -6.27 11.86 -4.95
N ALA A 81 -6.63 10.94 -4.06
CA ALA A 81 -6.05 10.86 -2.73
C ALA A 81 -4.54 10.56 -2.79
N LEU A 82 -4.13 9.63 -3.63
CA LEU A 82 -2.73 9.27 -3.84
C LEU A 82 -1.93 10.44 -4.44
N ALA A 83 -2.48 11.13 -5.45
CA ALA A 83 -1.85 12.32 -6.02
C ALA A 83 -1.68 13.43 -4.97
N MET A 84 -2.72 13.72 -4.17
CA MET A 84 -2.64 14.69 -3.08
C MET A 84 -1.53 14.34 -2.08
N ALA A 85 -1.40 13.08 -1.71
CA ALA A 85 -0.35 12.64 -0.81
C ALA A 85 1.04 12.87 -1.40
N MET A 86 1.25 12.49 -2.66
CA MET A 86 2.54 12.68 -3.33
C MET A 86 2.90 14.14 -3.53
N ASP A 87 1.92 15.01 -3.79
CA ASP A 87 2.14 16.46 -3.88
C ASP A 87 2.47 17.12 -2.53
N SER A 88 2.15 16.45 -1.41
CA SER A 88 2.39 16.96 -0.05
C SER A 88 3.78 16.67 0.51
N ILE A 89 4.58 15.85 -0.17
CA ILE A 89 5.90 15.40 0.28
C ILE A 89 7.02 15.89 -0.65
N ASP A 90 8.24 16.00 -0.10
CA ASP A 90 9.44 16.02 -0.92
C ASP A 90 9.76 14.59 -1.37
N THR A 91 9.57 14.29 -2.64
CA THR A 91 9.80 12.96 -3.21
C THR A 91 11.25 12.49 -3.06
N ASN A 92 12.22 13.44 -3.02
CA ASN A 92 13.63 13.09 -2.80
C ASN A 92 13.91 12.62 -1.36
N ALA A 93 12.98 12.83 -0.44
CA ALA A 93 13.10 12.36 0.94
C ALA A 93 12.80 10.85 1.08
N PHE A 94 12.22 10.22 0.06
CA PHE A 94 11.80 8.81 0.10
C PHE A 94 12.29 8.03 -1.11
N ASP A 95 12.65 6.77 -0.89
CA ASP A 95 13.08 5.84 -1.93
C ASP A 95 11.91 5.00 -2.45
N ILE A 96 10.98 4.65 -1.54
CA ILE A 96 9.87 3.73 -1.80
C ILE A 96 8.55 4.37 -1.34
N VAL A 97 7.51 4.24 -2.16
CA VAL A 97 6.12 4.47 -1.77
C VAL A 97 5.40 3.13 -1.65
N VAL A 98 4.65 2.96 -0.58
CA VAL A 98 3.78 1.80 -0.32
C VAL A 98 2.33 2.28 -0.27
N ILE A 99 1.43 1.57 -0.92
CA ILE A 99 -0.01 1.88 -0.94
C ILE A 99 -0.77 0.78 -0.21
N MET A 100 -1.52 1.17 0.81
CA MET A 100 -2.32 0.27 1.66
C MET A 100 -3.77 0.71 1.68
N ASP A 101 -4.69 -0.25 1.62
CA ASP A 101 -6.10 0.06 1.91
C ASP A 101 -6.32 0.25 3.42
N ALA A 102 -7.34 1.04 3.75
CA ALA A 102 -7.65 1.47 5.12
C ALA A 102 -7.96 0.31 6.09
N ASP A 103 -8.35 -0.86 5.60
CA ASP A 103 -8.73 -2.04 6.37
C ASP A 103 -7.64 -3.12 6.44
N ASN A 104 -6.49 -2.89 5.81
CA ASN A 104 -5.43 -3.89 5.76
C ASN A 104 -4.62 -3.97 7.05
N MET A 105 -4.29 -5.19 7.42
CA MET A 105 -3.35 -5.52 8.50
C MET A 105 -2.09 -6.13 7.90
N THR A 106 -0.95 -5.83 8.50
CA THR A 106 0.34 -6.35 8.05
C THR A 106 1.06 -7.06 9.19
N THR A 107 1.96 -7.97 8.84
CA THR A 107 2.93 -8.52 9.80
C THR A 107 3.98 -7.47 10.18
N PRO A 108 4.61 -7.56 11.36
CA PRO A 108 5.61 -6.58 11.78
C PRO A 108 6.83 -6.49 10.84
N ASP A 109 7.14 -7.53 10.10
CA ASP A 109 8.26 -7.58 9.14
C ASP A 109 7.90 -7.10 7.71
N PHE A 110 6.73 -6.51 7.53
CA PHE A 110 6.26 -6.11 6.20
C PHE A 110 7.21 -5.09 5.53
N LEU A 111 7.54 -3.98 6.22
CA LEU A 111 8.44 -2.96 5.65
C LEU A 111 9.86 -3.47 5.44
N SER A 112 10.38 -4.28 6.36
CA SER A 112 11.71 -4.90 6.18
C SER A 112 11.74 -5.86 5.00
N THR A 113 10.64 -6.57 4.75
CA THR A 113 10.49 -7.44 3.58
C THR A 113 10.44 -6.64 2.28
N ILE A 114 9.64 -5.55 2.22
CA ILE A 114 9.61 -4.62 1.08
C ILE A 114 11.03 -4.09 0.80
N ASN A 115 11.73 -3.64 1.84
CA ASN A 115 13.10 -3.14 1.68
C ASN A 115 14.05 -4.18 1.08
N ARG A 116 14.01 -5.45 1.53
CA ARG A 116 14.81 -6.54 0.97
C ARG A 116 14.55 -6.77 -0.51
N VAL A 117 13.27 -6.72 -0.91
CA VAL A 117 12.89 -6.88 -2.31
C VAL A 117 13.49 -5.76 -3.17
N PHE A 118 13.36 -4.50 -2.74
CA PHE A 118 13.92 -3.36 -3.46
C PHE A 118 15.46 -3.39 -3.46
N ASP A 119 16.10 -3.86 -2.39
CA ASP A 119 17.56 -4.01 -2.34
C ASP A 119 18.09 -5.05 -3.32
N SER A 120 17.27 -6.02 -3.72
CA SER A 120 17.59 -6.98 -4.77
C SER A 120 17.45 -6.43 -6.21
N GLY A 121 17.09 -5.13 -6.37
CA GLY A 121 16.98 -4.45 -7.66
C GLY A 121 15.59 -4.47 -8.28
N ILE A 122 14.58 -4.97 -7.56
CA ILE A 122 13.17 -4.92 -8.00
C ILE A 122 12.62 -3.52 -7.74
N LYS A 123 11.87 -2.97 -8.70
CA LYS A 123 11.37 -1.58 -8.69
C LYS A 123 9.89 -1.44 -8.40
N SER A 124 9.15 -2.54 -8.46
CA SER A 124 7.72 -2.60 -8.12
C SER A 124 7.38 -3.95 -7.49
N VAL A 125 6.50 -3.94 -6.49
CA VAL A 125 6.12 -5.13 -5.72
C VAL A 125 4.63 -5.14 -5.48
N GLN A 126 4.03 -6.32 -5.62
CA GLN A 126 2.72 -6.63 -5.07
C GLN A 126 2.90 -7.58 -3.90
N ALA A 127 2.57 -7.13 -2.70
CA ALA A 127 2.59 -7.98 -1.52
C ALA A 127 1.51 -9.07 -1.60
N HIS A 128 1.82 -10.22 -1.03
CA HIS A 128 0.85 -11.31 -0.93
C HIS A 128 -0.26 -10.93 0.07
N ARG A 129 -1.51 -11.08 -0.35
CA ARG A 129 -2.68 -10.82 0.49
C ARG A 129 -3.30 -12.14 0.93
N THR A 130 -3.64 -12.24 2.22
CA THR A 130 -4.39 -13.37 2.79
C THR A 130 -5.68 -12.86 3.41
N GLY A 131 -6.76 -13.64 3.31
CA GLY A 131 -8.06 -13.26 3.90
C GLY A 131 -7.96 -13.09 5.42
N LYS A 132 -8.51 -11.99 5.92
CA LYS A 132 -8.42 -11.58 7.33
C LYS A 132 -9.28 -12.45 8.27
N ASN A 133 -10.39 -12.99 7.77
CA ASN A 133 -11.37 -13.75 8.55
C ASN A 133 -11.84 -15.00 7.79
N LEU A 134 -11.56 -16.17 8.30
CA LEU A 134 -12.04 -17.45 7.79
C LEU A 134 -13.35 -17.92 8.47
N ASN A 135 -14.05 -17.03 9.19
CA ASN A 135 -15.15 -17.40 10.07
C ASN A 135 -16.54 -17.35 9.41
N THR A 136 -16.64 -16.97 8.15
CA THR A 136 -17.87 -16.99 7.37
C THR A 136 -17.64 -17.66 6.02
N ASP A 137 -18.66 -18.30 5.47
CA ASP A 137 -18.58 -18.98 4.15
C ASP A 137 -18.16 -18.02 3.03
N ILE A 138 -18.57 -16.74 3.11
CA ILE A 138 -18.21 -15.69 2.15
C ILE A 138 -16.72 -15.34 2.26
N SER A 139 -16.20 -15.19 3.48
CA SER A 139 -14.78 -14.87 3.69
C SER A 139 -13.84 -16.01 3.31
N VAL A 140 -14.31 -17.26 3.40
CA VAL A 140 -13.58 -18.42 2.90
C VAL A 140 -13.50 -18.41 1.37
N LEU A 141 -14.61 -18.07 0.70
CA LEU A 141 -14.65 -17.93 -0.76
C LEU A 141 -13.77 -16.80 -1.26
N ASP A 142 -13.78 -15.64 -0.60
CA ASP A 142 -12.91 -14.49 -0.93
C ASP A 142 -11.44 -14.84 -0.71
N SER A 143 -11.11 -15.51 0.39
CA SER A 143 -9.75 -15.98 0.67
C SER A 143 -9.27 -17.02 -0.35
N ALA A 144 -10.13 -17.94 -0.74
CA ALA A 144 -9.83 -18.93 -1.78
C ALA A 144 -9.64 -18.26 -3.16
N SER A 145 -10.46 -17.27 -3.49
CA SER A 145 -10.34 -16.51 -4.73
C SER A 145 -9.02 -15.72 -4.78
N GLU A 146 -8.63 -15.05 -3.68
CA GLU A 146 -7.35 -14.35 -3.57
C GLU A 146 -6.16 -15.31 -3.67
N GLU A 147 -6.23 -16.49 -3.06
CA GLU A 147 -5.17 -17.49 -3.11
C GLU A 147 -5.03 -18.10 -4.51
N ILE A 148 -6.14 -18.34 -5.22
CA ILE A 148 -6.15 -18.76 -6.62
C ILE A 148 -5.54 -17.66 -7.50
N ASN A 149 -5.94 -16.40 -7.35
CA ASN A 149 -5.35 -15.29 -8.09
C ASN A 149 -3.84 -15.15 -7.83
N ASN A 150 -3.41 -15.23 -6.58
CA ASN A 150 -1.99 -15.18 -6.23
C ASN A 150 -1.21 -16.39 -6.74
N GLY A 151 -1.78 -17.59 -6.67
CA GLY A 151 -1.15 -18.83 -7.14
C GLY A 151 -1.09 -18.96 -8.66
N PHE A 152 -2.20 -18.70 -9.35
CA PHE A 152 -2.31 -18.93 -10.80
C PHE A 152 -1.87 -17.73 -11.63
N PHE A 153 -2.34 -16.51 -11.31
CA PHE A 153 -2.06 -15.35 -12.15
C PHE A 153 -0.76 -14.66 -11.75
N ARG A 154 -0.54 -14.38 -10.47
CA ARG A 154 0.64 -13.58 -10.04
C ARG A 154 1.91 -14.42 -9.95
N SER A 155 1.87 -15.57 -9.27
CA SER A 155 3.03 -16.48 -9.18
C SER A 155 3.34 -17.15 -10.51
N GLY A 156 2.31 -17.42 -11.32
CA GLY A 156 2.46 -17.96 -12.67
C GLY A 156 3.15 -16.96 -13.61
N HIS A 157 2.76 -15.69 -13.59
CA HIS A 157 3.40 -14.65 -14.40
C HIS A 157 4.87 -14.47 -14.04
N ASN A 158 5.22 -14.44 -12.75
CA ASN A 158 6.61 -14.36 -12.30
C ASN A 158 7.44 -15.57 -12.77
N ALA A 159 6.85 -16.77 -12.80
CA ALA A 159 7.54 -17.99 -13.23
C ALA A 159 7.88 -18.00 -14.72
N ILE A 160 7.14 -17.27 -15.56
CA ILE A 160 7.36 -17.15 -17.02
C ILE A 160 7.96 -15.79 -17.43
N GLY A 161 8.42 -14.98 -16.46
CA GLY A 161 9.08 -13.68 -16.71
C GLY A 161 8.12 -12.53 -17.02
N LEU A 162 6.82 -12.69 -16.80
CA LEU A 162 5.83 -11.61 -16.87
C LEU A 162 5.68 -10.96 -15.49
N SER A 163 5.39 -9.66 -15.46
CA SER A 163 5.13 -8.95 -14.18
C SER A 163 3.87 -9.49 -13.49
N ALA A 164 3.92 -9.61 -12.16
CA ALA A 164 2.74 -9.97 -11.37
C ALA A 164 1.70 -8.87 -11.44
N GLY A 165 0.43 -9.25 -11.62
CA GLY A 165 -0.69 -8.29 -11.65
C GLY A 165 -0.80 -7.50 -10.34
N LEU A 166 -1.03 -6.20 -10.44
CA LEU A 166 -1.30 -5.33 -9.30
C LEU A 166 -2.74 -5.51 -8.79
N SER A 167 -2.96 -5.25 -7.52
CA SER A 167 -4.25 -5.46 -6.84
C SER A 167 -4.47 -4.44 -5.73
N GLY A 168 -4.80 -3.23 -6.09
CA GLY A 168 -5.30 -2.13 -5.24
C GLY A 168 -4.56 -1.82 -3.94
N SER A 169 -4.07 -2.81 -3.20
CA SER A 169 -3.43 -2.66 -1.90
C SER A 169 -2.21 -3.57 -1.73
N GLY A 170 -1.28 -3.15 -0.86
CA GLY A 170 0.00 -3.85 -0.68
C GLY A 170 0.92 -3.69 -1.89
N MET A 171 0.75 -2.61 -2.65
CA MET A 171 1.63 -2.25 -3.76
C MET A 171 2.77 -1.38 -3.28
N ALA A 172 3.97 -1.58 -3.83
CA ALA A 172 5.12 -0.72 -3.58
C ALA A 172 5.86 -0.40 -4.88
N PHE A 173 6.36 0.85 -4.98
CA PHE A 173 7.04 1.40 -6.15
C PHE A 173 8.22 2.27 -5.74
N GLU A 174 9.16 2.50 -6.66
CA GLU A 174 10.11 3.62 -6.52
C GLU A 174 9.34 4.93 -6.38
N ALA A 175 9.66 5.75 -5.37
CA ALA A 175 8.90 6.96 -5.05
C ALA A 175 8.89 7.97 -6.20
N GLU A 176 10.02 8.18 -6.86
CA GLU A 176 10.14 9.07 -8.00
C GLU A 176 9.27 8.59 -9.18
N TRP A 177 9.34 7.31 -9.51
CA TRP A 177 8.50 6.74 -10.58
C TRP A 177 7.02 6.92 -10.28
N PHE A 178 6.60 6.62 -9.05
CA PHE A 178 5.20 6.75 -8.67
C PHE A 178 4.72 8.20 -8.73
N HIS A 179 5.51 9.16 -8.22
CA HIS A 179 5.18 10.58 -8.28
C HIS A 179 5.00 11.10 -9.72
N GLN A 180 5.85 10.65 -10.64
CA GLN A 180 5.74 11.03 -12.04
C GLN A 180 4.48 10.48 -12.73
N ASN A 181 3.95 9.34 -12.28
CA ASN A 181 2.87 8.61 -12.93
C ASN A 181 1.51 8.77 -12.24
N VAL A 182 1.44 8.97 -10.93
CA VAL A 182 0.19 9.02 -10.15
C VAL A 182 -0.81 10.06 -10.68
N LYS A 183 -0.33 11.19 -11.20
CA LYS A 183 -1.16 12.27 -11.77
C LYS A 183 -1.90 11.91 -13.05
N TYR A 184 -1.51 10.82 -13.72
CA TYR A 184 -2.15 10.35 -14.94
C TYR A 184 -3.25 9.31 -14.67
N LEU A 185 -3.42 8.86 -13.43
CA LEU A 185 -4.46 7.92 -13.05
C LEU A 185 -5.84 8.58 -13.18
N GLN A 186 -6.74 7.98 -13.93
CA GLN A 186 -8.05 8.56 -14.27
C GLN A 186 -9.23 7.68 -13.87
N THR A 187 -9.03 6.37 -13.75
CA THR A 187 -10.12 5.42 -13.51
C THR A 187 -10.20 4.95 -12.06
N ALA A 188 -11.26 4.24 -11.71
CA ALA A 188 -11.40 3.56 -10.43
C ALA A 188 -10.52 2.29 -10.31
N GLY A 189 -9.88 1.89 -11.42
CA GLY A 189 -8.93 0.77 -11.48
C GLY A 189 -7.49 1.27 -11.55
N GLU A 190 -7.08 2.12 -10.61
CA GLU A 190 -5.76 2.72 -10.53
C GLU A 190 -4.63 1.67 -10.54
N ASP A 191 -4.87 0.50 -9.97
CA ASP A 191 -3.95 -0.64 -9.97
C ASP A 191 -3.66 -1.15 -11.38
N LYS A 192 -4.69 -1.25 -12.22
CA LYS A 192 -4.55 -1.68 -13.62
C LYS A 192 -3.89 -0.62 -14.50
N GLU A 193 -4.16 0.66 -14.25
CA GLU A 193 -3.46 1.74 -14.92
C GLU A 193 -1.96 1.74 -14.55
N LEU A 194 -1.62 1.59 -13.26
CA LEU A 194 -0.24 1.47 -12.80
C LEU A 194 0.46 0.24 -13.40
N GLU A 195 -0.23 -0.89 -13.46
CA GLU A 195 0.29 -2.10 -14.08
C GLU A 195 0.63 -1.86 -15.56
N ALA A 196 -0.26 -1.19 -16.30
CA ALA A 196 -0.02 -0.86 -17.71
C ALA A 196 1.14 0.12 -17.93
N MET A 197 1.42 1.02 -16.96
CA MET A 197 2.55 1.97 -17.01
C MET A 197 3.89 1.32 -16.68
N LEU A 198 3.91 0.13 -16.09
CA LEU A 198 5.13 -0.63 -15.77
C LEU A 198 5.64 -1.49 -16.95
N LEU A 199 4.81 -1.70 -17.96
CA LEU A 199 5.12 -2.48 -19.15
C LEU A 199 5.83 -1.63 -20.21
#